data_2ef9c18ccc113147aa01ef073af59360
#
_entry.id   2ef9c18ccc113147aa01ef073af59360
#
_cell.length_a   1.000
_cell.length_b   1.000
_cell.length_c   1.000
_cell.angle_alpha   90.00
_cell.angle_beta   90.00
_cell.angle_gamma   90.00
#
_symmetry.space_group_name_H-M   'P 1'
#
loop_
_entity.id
_entity.type
_entity.pdbx_description
1 polymer ?
#
loop_
_entity_poly.entity_id
_entity_poly.type
_entity_poly.pdbx_seq_one_letter_code
_entity_poly.pdbx_strand_id
1 'polypeptide(L)'
;MPVSILILTKNEQQDLPACLQSVSWSDDIHVYDSGSTGNTIAIAQRFGAKVIERSYGESKLVFGGDEAAHRNWGLQNIFFKYPWVFNIDADERMSRDLVNAVVAAVSSPGDRVAFRVQRHDFFLGSWLKHVQTSPYYMRLFRPEKIRHERLINTISIADDPVGQIPGHLDHFPFSKGMGQWIDLHNVYSRFEAQQIINNRKAYKSFSWVKAFTVKDFHQRRYHQKELFYRLPFRPLVKFLFLYVAKRGFLGGRAGFTYAMLQAIYEYFIVLKVRELESAAQPSIVASK
;
A
#
# COMPACT_ATOMS: atom_id res chain seq x y z
N MET A 1 -20.85 -15.60 -8.60
CA MET A 1 -20.65 -14.46 -9.55
C MET A 1 -19.28 -14.64 -10.19
N PRO A 2 -19.06 -14.27 -11.46
CA PRO A 2 -17.88 -14.71 -12.22
C PRO A 2 -16.61 -13.88 -11.93
N VAL A 3 -16.22 -13.79 -10.67
CA VAL A 3 -15.01 -13.09 -10.21
C VAL A 3 -14.37 -13.90 -9.10
N SER A 4 -13.12 -14.26 -9.25
CA SER A 4 -12.30 -14.85 -8.20
C SER A 4 -11.76 -13.76 -7.25
N ILE A 5 -11.68 -14.06 -5.97
CA ILE A 5 -11.13 -13.16 -4.96
C ILE A 5 -9.74 -13.63 -4.57
N LEU A 6 -8.78 -12.72 -4.52
CA LEU A 6 -7.44 -12.97 -4.00
C LEU A 6 -7.18 -12.09 -2.78
N ILE A 7 -6.94 -12.70 -1.63
CA ILE A 7 -6.64 -12.02 -0.37
C ILE A 7 -5.21 -12.36 0.03
N LEU A 8 -4.34 -11.36 0.15
CA LEU A 8 -2.98 -11.56 0.65
C LEU A 8 -2.97 -11.44 2.16
N THR A 9 -2.27 -12.39 2.83
CA THR A 9 -2.23 -12.43 4.28
C THR A 9 -0.83 -12.67 4.85
N LYS A 10 -0.57 -12.05 6.01
CA LYS A 10 0.48 -12.42 6.97
C LYS A 10 0.06 -11.97 8.36
N ASN A 11 -0.32 -12.93 9.23
CA ASN A 11 -0.79 -12.63 10.60
C ASN A 11 -2.02 -11.71 10.63
N GLU A 12 -3.04 -12.03 9.82
CA GLU A 12 -4.24 -11.24 9.61
C GLU A 12 -5.48 -11.77 10.38
N GLN A 13 -5.26 -12.53 11.46
CA GLN A 13 -6.34 -13.16 12.21
C GLN A 13 -7.42 -12.19 12.72
N GLN A 14 -7.06 -10.92 12.96
CA GLN A 14 -7.97 -9.90 13.46
C GLN A 14 -8.89 -9.34 12.35
N ASP A 15 -8.33 -9.10 11.17
CA ASP A 15 -9.02 -8.40 10.09
C ASP A 15 -9.67 -9.33 9.08
N LEU A 16 -9.07 -10.50 8.86
CA LEU A 16 -9.49 -11.46 7.84
C LEU A 16 -10.96 -11.88 7.94
N PRO A 17 -11.58 -12.10 9.12
CA PRO A 17 -12.99 -12.49 9.19
C PRO A 17 -13.93 -11.50 8.52
N ALA A 18 -13.76 -10.21 8.79
CA ALA A 18 -14.61 -9.16 8.23
C ALA A 18 -14.29 -8.91 6.73
N CYS A 19 -13.04 -9.11 6.29
CA CYS A 19 -12.69 -9.11 4.88
C CYS A 19 -13.43 -10.23 4.15
N LEU A 20 -13.31 -11.48 4.61
CA LEU A 20 -13.98 -12.65 4.04
C LEU A 20 -15.49 -12.48 3.98
N GLN A 21 -16.09 -11.91 5.03
CA GLN A 21 -17.52 -11.62 5.04
C GLN A 21 -17.90 -10.62 3.93
N SER A 22 -17.10 -9.59 3.69
CA SER A 22 -17.37 -8.58 2.67
C SER A 22 -17.27 -9.10 1.23
N VAL A 23 -16.55 -10.22 1.02
CA VAL A 23 -16.35 -10.84 -0.29
C VAL A 23 -17.10 -12.19 -0.44
N SER A 24 -17.93 -12.56 0.52
CA SER A 24 -18.70 -13.83 0.54
C SER A 24 -19.71 -13.98 -0.62
N TRP A 25 -19.88 -12.95 -1.42
CA TRP A 25 -20.67 -12.98 -2.65
C TRP A 25 -20.01 -13.77 -3.80
N SER A 26 -18.68 -14.00 -3.74
CA SER A 26 -17.96 -14.88 -4.66
C SER A 26 -17.90 -16.30 -4.11
N ASP A 27 -17.98 -17.28 -4.99
CA ASP A 27 -17.82 -18.72 -4.69
C ASP A 27 -16.39 -19.22 -4.99
N ASP A 28 -15.45 -18.29 -5.28
CA ASP A 28 -14.05 -18.60 -5.54
C ASP A 28 -13.13 -17.62 -4.80
N ILE A 29 -12.86 -17.92 -3.53
CA ILE A 29 -12.05 -17.09 -2.63
C ILE A 29 -10.74 -17.81 -2.35
N HIS A 30 -9.63 -17.13 -2.61
CA HIS A 30 -8.26 -17.57 -2.38
C HIS A 30 -7.60 -16.70 -1.32
N VAL A 31 -7.07 -17.31 -0.27
CA VAL A 31 -6.22 -16.67 0.72
C VAL A 31 -4.78 -17.09 0.44
N TYR A 32 -3.96 -16.13 0.03
CA TYR A 32 -2.56 -16.34 -0.28
C TYR A 32 -1.70 -15.87 0.89
N ASP A 33 -1.28 -16.85 1.69
CA ASP A 33 -0.60 -16.62 2.97
C ASP A 33 0.92 -16.69 2.84
N SER A 34 1.61 -15.74 3.46
CA SER A 34 3.08 -15.63 3.42
C SER A 34 3.77 -16.13 4.70
N GLY A 35 3.22 -17.19 5.31
CA GLY A 35 3.78 -17.82 6.50
C GLY A 35 3.27 -17.19 7.80
N SER A 36 1.95 -17.14 7.98
CA SER A 36 1.33 -16.74 9.24
C SER A 36 1.60 -17.75 10.35
N THR A 37 1.86 -17.24 11.54
CA THR A 37 2.12 -18.06 12.75
C THR A 37 0.92 -18.19 13.68
N GLY A 38 -0.16 -17.44 13.42
CA GLY A 38 -1.39 -17.43 14.22
C GLY A 38 -2.56 -18.15 13.53
N ASN A 39 -3.77 -17.74 13.88
CA ASN A 39 -5.02 -18.39 13.43
C ASN A 39 -5.48 -17.97 12.01
N THR A 40 -4.69 -17.22 11.25
CA THR A 40 -5.06 -16.70 9.93
C THR A 40 -5.55 -17.81 8.99
N ILE A 41 -4.76 -18.88 8.85
CA ILE A 41 -5.07 -20.03 7.99
C ILE A 41 -6.35 -20.76 8.45
N ALA A 42 -6.46 -21.03 9.76
CA ALA A 42 -7.64 -21.70 10.31
C ALA A 42 -8.93 -20.88 10.13
N ILE A 43 -8.83 -19.55 10.19
CA ILE A 43 -9.93 -18.64 9.89
C ILE A 43 -10.32 -18.74 8.41
N ALA A 44 -9.35 -18.64 7.48
CA ALA A 44 -9.61 -18.76 6.06
C ALA A 44 -10.34 -20.08 5.70
N GLN A 45 -9.87 -21.20 6.23
CA GLN A 45 -10.46 -22.53 6.03
C GLN A 45 -11.90 -22.61 6.55
N ARG A 46 -12.20 -22.05 7.73
CA ARG A 46 -13.55 -21.99 8.29
C ARG A 46 -14.55 -21.21 7.44
N PHE A 47 -14.08 -20.22 6.70
CA PHE A 47 -14.88 -19.47 5.72
C PHE A 47 -14.97 -20.16 4.35
N GLY A 48 -14.37 -21.34 4.19
CA GLY A 48 -14.38 -22.08 2.92
C GLY A 48 -13.44 -21.52 1.86
N ALA A 49 -12.50 -20.64 2.23
CA ALA A 49 -11.52 -20.13 1.29
C ALA A 49 -10.45 -21.19 0.98
N LYS A 50 -9.97 -21.18 -0.27
CA LYS A 50 -8.81 -21.96 -0.69
C LYS A 50 -7.55 -21.27 -0.19
N VAL A 51 -6.76 -21.98 0.63
CA VAL A 51 -5.52 -21.43 1.19
C VAL A 51 -4.33 -21.87 0.36
N ILE A 52 -3.51 -20.92 -0.02
CA ILE A 52 -2.23 -21.12 -0.70
C ILE A 52 -1.15 -20.53 0.21
N GLU A 53 -0.23 -21.38 0.64
CA GLU A 53 0.86 -20.98 1.52
C GLU A 53 2.17 -20.84 0.76
N ARG A 54 2.87 -19.72 0.98
CA ARG A 54 4.23 -19.51 0.48
C ARG A 54 5.10 -18.95 1.60
N SER A 55 5.82 -19.83 2.26
CA SER A 55 6.75 -19.45 3.32
C SER A 55 8.04 -18.87 2.75
N TYR A 56 8.61 -17.90 3.47
CA TYR A 56 9.92 -17.31 3.21
C TYR A 56 10.93 -17.64 4.32
N GLY A 57 10.74 -18.78 5.00
CA GLY A 57 11.57 -19.22 6.10
C GLY A 57 11.54 -18.23 7.28
N GLU A 58 12.69 -17.98 7.87
CA GLU A 58 12.84 -17.08 9.04
C GLU A 58 12.80 -15.58 8.69
N SER A 59 12.53 -15.22 7.44
CA SER A 59 12.47 -13.82 7.05
C SER A 59 11.39 -13.08 7.84
N LYS A 60 11.80 -12.06 8.60
CA LYS A 60 10.90 -11.15 9.32
C LYS A 60 10.23 -10.12 8.38
N LEU A 61 10.69 -10.05 7.13
CA LEU A 61 10.13 -9.12 6.16
C LEU A 61 8.82 -9.66 5.60
N VAL A 62 7.86 -8.77 5.45
CA VAL A 62 6.58 -9.10 4.80
C VAL A 62 6.88 -9.53 3.36
N PHE A 63 6.28 -10.63 2.93
CA PHE A 63 6.48 -11.20 1.59
C PHE A 63 7.95 -11.50 1.22
N GLY A 64 8.78 -11.83 2.21
CA GLY A 64 10.20 -12.13 1.99
C GLY A 64 11.05 -10.91 1.60
N GLY A 65 10.48 -9.70 1.63
CA GLY A 65 11.15 -8.47 1.23
C GLY A 65 11.01 -8.11 -0.25
N ASP A 66 10.31 -8.92 -1.02
CA ASP A 66 9.98 -8.64 -2.43
C ASP A 66 8.47 -8.86 -2.67
N GLU A 67 7.71 -7.80 -2.43
CA GLU A 67 6.25 -7.84 -2.59
C GLU A 67 5.83 -8.07 -4.04
N ALA A 68 6.55 -7.50 -5.01
CA ALA A 68 6.23 -7.69 -6.42
C ALA A 68 6.44 -9.15 -6.85
N ALA A 69 7.56 -9.77 -6.47
CA ALA A 69 7.81 -11.18 -6.75
C ALA A 69 6.78 -12.09 -6.07
N HIS A 70 6.35 -11.77 -4.84
CA HIS A 70 5.28 -12.49 -4.16
C HIS A 70 3.97 -12.41 -4.94
N ARG A 71 3.51 -11.21 -5.28
CA ARG A 71 2.24 -10.99 -6.01
C ARG A 71 2.27 -11.63 -7.41
N ASN A 72 3.35 -11.45 -8.17
CA ASN A 72 3.50 -12.04 -9.50
C ASN A 72 3.50 -13.57 -9.46
N TRP A 73 4.13 -14.16 -8.46
CA TRP A 73 4.07 -15.61 -8.27
C TRP A 73 2.63 -16.08 -8.05
N GLY A 74 1.85 -15.35 -7.22
CA GLY A 74 0.44 -15.66 -6.99
C GLY A 74 -0.38 -15.62 -8.28
N LEU A 75 -0.19 -14.58 -9.12
CA LEU A 75 -0.88 -14.47 -10.41
C LEU A 75 -0.56 -15.62 -11.37
N GLN A 76 0.65 -16.16 -11.31
CA GLN A 76 1.12 -17.22 -12.21
C GLN A 76 0.81 -18.63 -11.74
N ASN A 77 0.65 -18.84 -10.43
CA ASN A 77 0.58 -20.19 -9.83
C ASN A 77 -0.75 -20.50 -9.15
N ILE A 78 -1.59 -19.51 -8.88
CA ILE A 78 -2.91 -19.72 -8.31
C ILE A 78 -3.90 -20.01 -9.44
N PHE A 79 -4.59 -21.14 -9.35
CA PHE A 79 -5.61 -21.51 -10.33
C PHE A 79 -6.95 -20.88 -9.96
N PHE A 80 -7.27 -19.75 -10.60
CA PHE A 80 -8.53 -19.03 -10.44
C PHE A 80 -9.65 -19.68 -11.26
N LYS A 81 -10.84 -19.79 -10.67
CA LYS A 81 -12.03 -20.34 -11.35
C LYS A 81 -12.53 -19.41 -12.46
N TYR A 82 -12.35 -18.10 -12.30
CA TYR A 82 -12.88 -17.08 -13.19
C TYR A 82 -11.77 -16.28 -13.86
N PRO A 83 -12.01 -15.71 -15.06
CA PRO A 83 -11.00 -14.94 -15.78
C PRO A 83 -10.73 -13.56 -15.16
N TRP A 84 -11.57 -13.10 -14.24
CA TRP A 84 -11.41 -11.85 -13.51
C TRP A 84 -11.07 -12.13 -12.05
N VAL A 85 -10.05 -11.46 -11.55
CA VAL A 85 -9.62 -11.54 -10.17
C VAL A 85 -9.78 -10.17 -9.51
N PHE A 86 -10.44 -10.15 -8.35
CA PHE A 86 -10.44 -8.99 -7.48
C PHE A 86 -9.44 -9.21 -6.35
N ASN A 87 -8.38 -8.39 -6.33
CA ASN A 87 -7.38 -8.41 -5.27
C ASN A 87 -7.78 -7.45 -4.14
N ILE A 88 -7.84 -7.97 -2.92
CA ILE A 88 -8.19 -7.21 -1.71
C ILE A 88 -7.19 -7.54 -0.60
N ASP A 89 -6.81 -6.54 0.18
CA ASP A 89 -5.97 -6.75 1.36
C ASP A 89 -6.85 -7.15 2.57
N ALA A 90 -6.32 -7.92 3.52
CA ALA A 90 -7.11 -8.47 4.61
C ALA A 90 -7.73 -7.41 5.54
N ASP A 91 -7.15 -6.23 5.59
CA ASP A 91 -7.64 -5.06 6.34
C ASP A 91 -8.56 -4.15 5.51
N GLU A 92 -9.02 -4.63 4.35
CA GLU A 92 -9.98 -3.93 3.49
C GLU A 92 -11.36 -4.62 3.51
N ARG A 93 -12.42 -3.84 3.21
CA ARG A 93 -13.82 -4.29 3.12
C ARG A 93 -14.45 -3.74 1.86
N MET A 94 -15.15 -4.58 1.12
CA MET A 94 -15.93 -4.14 -0.04
C MET A 94 -17.26 -3.53 0.40
N SER A 95 -17.57 -2.32 -0.09
CA SER A 95 -18.90 -1.77 0.02
C SER A 95 -19.87 -2.51 -0.93
N ARG A 96 -21.17 -2.53 -0.59
CA ARG A 96 -22.19 -3.15 -1.44
C ARG A 96 -22.23 -2.54 -2.85
N ASP A 97 -22.07 -1.22 -2.93
CA ASP A 97 -22.05 -0.51 -4.22
C ASP A 97 -20.86 -0.93 -5.07
N LEU A 98 -19.70 -1.18 -4.45
CA LEU A 98 -18.53 -1.70 -5.14
C LEU A 98 -18.77 -3.11 -5.68
N VAL A 99 -19.41 -4.00 -4.92
CA VAL A 99 -19.76 -5.35 -5.40
C VAL A 99 -20.61 -5.27 -6.67
N ASN A 100 -21.65 -4.44 -6.66
CA ASN A 100 -22.51 -4.25 -7.83
C ASN A 100 -21.73 -3.69 -9.04
N ALA A 101 -20.84 -2.73 -8.78
CA ALA A 101 -20.00 -2.13 -9.83
C ALA A 101 -19.00 -3.14 -10.42
N VAL A 102 -18.40 -4.00 -9.60
CA VAL A 102 -17.52 -5.09 -10.05
C VAL A 102 -18.27 -6.05 -10.98
N VAL A 103 -19.47 -6.49 -10.57
CA VAL A 103 -20.28 -7.40 -11.37
C VAL A 103 -20.68 -6.76 -12.73
N ALA A 104 -21.06 -5.50 -12.72
CA ALA A 104 -21.39 -4.77 -13.95
C ALA A 104 -20.16 -4.63 -14.87
N ALA A 105 -19.00 -4.31 -14.31
CA ALA A 105 -17.77 -4.14 -15.07
C ALA A 105 -17.31 -5.43 -15.78
N VAL A 106 -17.40 -6.58 -15.11
CA VAL A 106 -17.00 -7.86 -15.72
C VAL A 106 -18.01 -8.38 -16.72
N SER A 107 -19.28 -7.96 -16.61
CA SER A 107 -20.33 -8.30 -17.57
C SER A 107 -20.21 -7.54 -18.90
N SER A 108 -19.61 -6.35 -18.88
CA SER A 108 -19.42 -5.50 -20.08
C SER A 108 -18.08 -4.76 -19.99
N PRO A 109 -16.93 -5.47 -20.04
CA PRO A 109 -15.63 -4.87 -19.80
C PRO A 109 -15.14 -4.01 -20.99
N GLY A 110 -15.71 -4.18 -22.19
CA GLY A 110 -15.17 -3.59 -23.41
C GLY A 110 -13.78 -4.11 -23.72
N ASP A 111 -12.87 -3.23 -24.07
CA ASP A 111 -11.45 -3.50 -24.33
C ASP A 111 -10.56 -3.49 -23.06
N ARG A 112 -11.14 -3.27 -21.89
CA ARG A 112 -10.41 -3.12 -20.64
C ARG A 112 -9.97 -4.46 -20.06
N VAL A 113 -8.74 -4.49 -19.55
CA VAL A 113 -8.15 -5.67 -18.91
C VAL A 113 -8.05 -5.53 -17.41
N ALA A 114 -8.24 -4.32 -16.90
CA ALA A 114 -8.22 -4.02 -15.48
C ALA A 114 -9.08 -2.80 -15.13
N PHE A 115 -9.42 -2.69 -13.84
CA PHE A 115 -10.15 -1.54 -13.30
C PHE A 115 -9.54 -1.08 -11.99
N ARG A 116 -9.54 0.25 -11.81
CA ARG A 116 -9.14 0.91 -10.57
C ARG A 116 -10.34 1.18 -9.69
N VAL A 117 -10.15 0.98 -8.40
CA VAL A 117 -11.14 1.18 -7.33
C VAL A 117 -10.59 2.20 -6.35
N GLN A 118 -11.45 3.07 -5.87
CA GLN A 118 -11.09 4.04 -4.84
C GLN A 118 -10.92 3.36 -3.48
N ARG A 119 -9.95 3.79 -2.66
CA ARG A 119 -9.78 3.33 -1.29
C ARG A 119 -10.02 4.48 -0.31
N HIS A 120 -10.83 4.21 0.70
CA HIS A 120 -11.10 5.10 1.82
C HIS A 120 -10.37 4.60 3.06
N ASP A 121 -9.38 5.36 3.52
CA ASP A 121 -8.62 5.00 4.73
C ASP A 121 -9.35 5.52 5.98
N PHE A 122 -9.63 4.61 6.94
CA PHE A 122 -10.31 4.92 8.19
C PHE A 122 -9.34 5.00 9.36
N PHE A 123 -9.54 5.99 10.23
CA PHE A 123 -8.82 6.16 11.48
C PHE A 123 -9.73 6.73 12.56
N LEU A 124 -9.68 6.17 13.77
CA LEU A 124 -10.56 6.55 14.88
C LEU A 124 -12.04 6.60 14.49
N GLY A 125 -12.50 5.63 13.70
CA GLY A 125 -13.87 5.53 13.22
C GLY A 125 -14.27 6.54 12.13
N SER A 126 -13.33 7.34 11.61
CA SER A 126 -13.60 8.36 10.61
C SER A 126 -12.82 8.14 9.33
N TRP A 127 -13.46 8.35 8.18
CA TRP A 127 -12.76 8.39 6.89
C TRP A 127 -11.85 9.62 6.82
N LEU A 128 -10.56 9.39 6.51
CA LEU A 128 -9.54 10.43 6.38
C LEU A 128 -9.65 11.21 5.06
N LYS A 129 -10.86 11.65 4.71
CA LYS A 129 -11.21 12.24 3.41
C LYS A 129 -10.33 13.43 3.01
N HIS A 130 -9.95 14.26 3.96
CA HIS A 130 -9.23 15.50 3.70
C HIS A 130 -7.72 15.34 3.88
N VAL A 131 -7.29 14.77 5.00
CA VAL A 131 -5.88 14.68 5.38
C VAL A 131 -5.10 13.67 4.52
N GLN A 132 -5.78 12.67 3.99
CA GLN A 132 -5.20 11.68 3.09
C GLN A 132 -5.91 11.73 1.73
N THR A 133 -5.15 11.56 0.65
CA THR A 133 -5.76 11.37 -0.66
C THR A 133 -6.38 9.98 -0.71
N SER A 134 -7.64 9.88 -1.14
CA SER A 134 -8.29 8.59 -1.40
C SER A 134 -7.82 8.07 -2.77
N PRO A 135 -6.79 7.22 -2.80
CA PRO A 135 -6.18 6.81 -4.04
C PRO A 135 -7.03 5.78 -4.77
N TYR A 136 -6.79 5.69 -6.07
CA TYR A 136 -7.34 4.64 -6.91
C TYR A 136 -6.27 3.58 -7.15
N TYR A 137 -6.56 2.33 -6.78
CA TYR A 137 -5.69 1.18 -7.00
C TYR A 137 -6.30 0.23 -8.02
N MET A 138 -5.45 -0.41 -8.82
CA MET A 138 -5.87 -1.50 -9.68
C MET A 138 -6.21 -2.71 -8.81
N ARG A 139 -7.50 -3.05 -8.72
CA ARG A 139 -8.00 -4.10 -7.84
C ARG A 139 -8.72 -5.22 -8.57
N LEU A 140 -9.37 -4.91 -9.69
CA LEU A 140 -10.04 -5.89 -10.55
C LEU A 140 -9.26 -6.00 -11.85
N PHE A 141 -8.87 -7.21 -12.25
CA PHE A 141 -8.02 -7.40 -13.42
C PHE A 141 -8.07 -8.85 -13.94
N ARG A 142 -7.58 -9.04 -15.15
CA ARG A 142 -7.23 -10.35 -15.70
C ARG A 142 -5.78 -10.67 -15.31
N PRO A 143 -5.52 -11.78 -14.60
CA PRO A 143 -4.18 -12.08 -14.04
C PRO A 143 -3.07 -12.11 -15.09
N GLU A 144 -3.36 -12.64 -16.28
CA GLU A 144 -2.42 -12.77 -17.40
C GLU A 144 -2.08 -11.43 -18.08
N LYS A 145 -2.81 -10.36 -17.76
CA LYS A 145 -2.70 -9.03 -18.37
C LYS A 145 -2.01 -8.00 -17.50
N ILE A 146 -1.64 -8.38 -16.27
CA ILE A 146 -0.98 -7.45 -15.36
C ILE A 146 0.32 -8.04 -14.79
N ARG A 147 1.17 -7.13 -14.33
CA ARG A 147 2.33 -7.45 -13.51
C ARG A 147 2.49 -6.45 -12.39
N HIS A 148 3.20 -6.86 -11.36
CA HIS A 148 3.58 -6.00 -10.23
C HIS A 148 5.07 -5.67 -10.31
N GLU A 149 5.41 -4.42 -9.98
CA GLU A 149 6.79 -3.94 -9.93
C GLU A 149 7.04 -3.24 -8.59
N ARG A 150 8.30 -3.14 -8.17
CA ARG A 150 8.88 -2.62 -6.94
C ARG A 150 8.85 -3.60 -5.78
N LEU A 151 9.95 -3.59 -5.03
CA LEU A 151 10.14 -4.46 -3.85
C LEU A 151 9.13 -4.17 -2.73
N ILE A 152 8.77 -2.90 -2.53
CA ILE A 152 7.85 -2.42 -1.49
C ILE A 152 6.93 -1.36 -2.08
N ASN A 153 5.68 -1.31 -1.60
CA ASN A 153 4.65 -0.42 -2.15
C ASN A 153 4.49 -0.66 -3.65
N THR A 154 4.19 -1.88 -4.01
CA THR A 154 4.07 -2.33 -5.39
C THR A 154 3.15 -1.47 -6.22
N ILE A 155 3.48 -1.33 -7.48
CA ILE A 155 2.59 -0.77 -8.49
C ILE A 155 2.13 -1.88 -9.43
N SER A 156 0.84 -1.89 -9.75
CA SER A 156 0.28 -2.79 -10.76
C SER A 156 0.34 -2.10 -12.12
N ILE A 157 0.87 -2.79 -13.10
CA ILE A 157 1.03 -2.33 -14.48
C ILE A 157 0.21 -3.23 -15.39
N ALA A 158 -0.55 -2.62 -16.27
CA ALA A 158 -1.22 -3.27 -17.40
C ALA A 158 -0.76 -2.58 -18.69
N ASP A 159 -0.50 -3.35 -19.73
CA ASP A 159 -0.09 -2.82 -21.04
C ASP A 159 -1.31 -2.50 -21.93
N ASP A 160 -2.49 -2.97 -21.56
CA ASP A 160 -3.79 -2.75 -22.21
C ASP A 160 -4.64 -1.71 -21.43
N PRO A 161 -5.78 -1.23 -21.99
CA PRO A 161 -6.61 -0.22 -21.36
C PRO A 161 -7.11 -0.58 -19.96
N VAL A 162 -7.06 0.40 -19.06
CA VAL A 162 -7.51 0.30 -17.67
C VAL A 162 -8.68 1.24 -17.42
N GLY A 163 -9.78 0.68 -16.91
CA GLY A 163 -10.96 1.43 -16.52
C GLY A 163 -10.91 1.89 -15.06
N GLN A 164 -11.99 2.54 -14.67
CA GLN A 164 -12.27 2.89 -13.27
C GLN A 164 -13.72 2.56 -13.00
N ILE A 165 -14.00 1.98 -11.83
CA ILE A 165 -15.36 1.62 -11.43
C ILE A 165 -15.77 2.43 -10.19
N PRO A 166 -17.05 2.72 -10.03
CA PRO A 166 -17.59 3.40 -8.85
C PRO A 166 -17.55 2.48 -7.62
N GLY A 167 -17.84 3.08 -6.45
CA GLY A 167 -17.72 2.39 -5.17
C GLY A 167 -16.32 2.53 -4.58
N HIS A 168 -16.13 1.95 -3.41
CA HIS A 168 -14.87 2.06 -2.68
C HIS A 168 -14.59 0.84 -1.82
N LEU A 169 -13.31 0.67 -1.48
CA LEU A 169 -12.85 -0.21 -0.43
C LEU A 169 -12.66 0.62 0.85
N ASP A 170 -13.25 0.17 1.95
CA ASP A 170 -12.94 0.67 3.27
C ASP A 170 -11.68 -0.02 3.78
N HIS A 171 -10.66 0.75 4.14
CA HIS A 171 -9.37 0.25 4.59
C HIS A 171 -9.09 0.69 6.02
N PHE A 172 -8.68 -0.26 6.86
CA PHE A 172 -8.49 -0.09 8.30
C PHE A 172 -7.03 -0.28 8.73
N PRO A 173 -6.10 0.61 8.32
CA PRO A 173 -4.66 0.43 8.52
C PRO A 173 -4.23 0.51 10.00
N PHE A 174 -5.14 0.84 10.90
CA PHE A 174 -4.90 0.95 12.35
C PHE A 174 -5.65 -0.12 13.16
N SER A 175 -6.25 -1.09 12.51
CA SER A 175 -7.04 -2.15 13.17
C SER A 175 -6.26 -2.93 14.21
N LYS A 176 -4.98 -3.19 13.94
CA LYS A 176 -4.08 -3.93 14.83
C LYS A 176 -3.45 -3.06 15.93
N GLY A 177 -3.92 -1.83 16.07
CA GLY A 177 -3.50 -0.89 17.11
C GLY A 177 -2.28 -0.03 16.74
N MET A 178 -2.08 1.00 17.57
CA MET A 178 -1.04 2.00 17.35
C MET A 178 0.38 1.44 17.49
N GLY A 179 0.59 0.46 18.40
CA GLY A 179 1.89 -0.17 18.57
C GLY A 179 2.39 -0.79 17.28
N GLN A 180 1.58 -1.63 16.64
CA GLN A 180 1.94 -2.25 15.36
C GLN A 180 2.13 -1.22 14.24
N TRP A 181 1.30 -0.17 14.20
CA TRP A 181 1.47 0.91 13.23
C TRP A 181 2.83 1.60 13.39
N ILE A 182 3.24 1.90 14.64
CA ILE A 182 4.54 2.51 14.96
C ILE A 182 5.69 1.58 14.55
N ASP A 183 5.63 0.30 14.90
CA ASP A 183 6.66 -0.68 14.57
C ASP A 183 6.86 -0.79 13.05
N LEU A 184 5.75 -0.89 12.31
CA LEU A 184 5.79 -0.96 10.85
C LEU A 184 6.38 0.32 10.23
N HIS A 185 5.99 1.50 10.73
CA HIS A 185 6.50 2.78 10.25
C HIS A 185 7.96 3.02 10.68
N ASN A 186 8.39 2.44 11.80
CA ASN A 186 9.80 2.39 12.17
C ASN A 186 10.62 1.59 11.14
N VAL A 187 10.11 0.46 10.67
CA VAL A 187 10.76 -0.31 9.59
C VAL A 187 10.74 0.47 8.27
N TYR A 188 9.59 0.98 7.85
CA TYR A 188 9.45 1.73 6.59
C TYR A 188 10.34 2.98 6.55
N SER A 189 10.48 3.71 7.68
CA SER A 189 11.35 4.89 7.72
C SER A 189 12.83 4.55 7.50
N ARG A 190 13.27 3.31 7.81
CA ARG A 190 14.62 2.83 7.50
C ARG A 190 14.82 2.65 5.99
N PHE A 191 13.84 2.03 5.31
CA PHE A 191 13.90 1.86 3.86
C PHE A 191 13.83 3.20 3.11
N GLU A 192 12.96 4.13 3.54
CA GLU A 192 12.89 5.46 2.95
C GLU A 192 14.21 6.23 3.14
N ALA A 193 14.82 6.16 4.33
CA ALA A 193 16.11 6.78 4.58
C ALA A 193 17.21 6.22 3.68
N GLN A 194 17.28 4.89 3.55
CA GLN A 194 18.23 4.22 2.66
C GLN A 194 17.99 4.61 1.19
N GLN A 195 16.75 4.72 0.77
CA GLN A 195 16.41 5.14 -0.60
C GLN A 195 16.86 6.58 -0.86
N ILE A 196 16.71 7.49 0.11
CA ILE A 196 17.17 8.88 0.01
C ILE A 196 18.69 8.90 -0.18
N ILE A 197 19.44 8.16 0.64
CA ILE A 197 20.90 8.06 0.53
C ILE A 197 21.32 7.48 -0.82
N ASN A 198 20.67 6.40 -1.28
CA ASN A 198 20.97 5.77 -2.56
C ASN A 198 20.71 6.73 -3.73
N ASN A 199 19.61 7.48 -3.71
CA ASN A 199 19.29 8.47 -4.74
C ASN A 199 20.35 9.59 -4.79
N ARG A 200 20.84 10.05 -3.64
CA ARG A 200 21.91 11.06 -3.56
C ARG A 200 23.22 10.53 -4.12
N LYS A 201 23.62 9.30 -3.79
CA LYS A 201 24.82 8.64 -4.32
C LYS A 201 24.77 8.39 -5.82
N ALA A 202 23.61 8.01 -6.32
CA ALA A 202 23.41 7.70 -7.75
C ALA A 202 23.39 8.97 -8.64
N TYR A 203 23.64 10.17 -8.11
CA TYR A 203 23.61 11.46 -8.81
C TYR A 203 22.39 11.62 -9.74
N LYS A 204 21.24 11.05 -9.38
CA LYS A 204 20.02 11.19 -10.16
C LYS A 204 19.68 12.67 -10.28
N SER A 205 19.60 13.15 -11.51
CA SER A 205 19.36 14.56 -11.80
C SER A 205 18.04 15.02 -11.17
N PHE A 206 18.15 15.93 -10.21
CA PHE A 206 17.00 16.60 -9.63
C PHE A 206 16.80 17.94 -10.35
N SER A 207 15.55 18.28 -10.61
CA SER A 207 15.17 19.59 -11.13
C SER A 207 13.90 20.05 -10.43
N TRP A 208 13.96 21.21 -9.76
CA TRP A 208 12.80 21.81 -9.13
C TRP A 208 11.74 22.24 -10.17
N VAL A 209 12.16 22.66 -11.37
CA VAL A 209 11.25 22.98 -12.48
C VAL A 209 10.46 21.75 -12.91
N LYS A 210 11.13 20.60 -13.07
CA LYS A 210 10.47 19.34 -13.46
C LYS A 210 9.46 18.86 -12.42
N ALA A 211 9.56 19.24 -11.15
CA ALA A 211 8.58 18.94 -10.12
C ALA A 211 7.18 19.51 -10.42
N PHE A 212 7.09 20.54 -11.27
CA PHE A 212 5.82 21.21 -11.61
C PHE A 212 5.45 21.09 -13.09
N THR A 213 6.42 20.91 -13.99
CA THR A 213 6.21 21.01 -15.44
C THR A 213 6.14 19.67 -16.18
N VAL A 214 6.76 18.61 -15.66
CA VAL A 214 6.78 17.30 -16.35
C VAL A 214 5.39 16.69 -16.37
N LYS A 215 4.92 16.28 -17.56
CA LYS A 215 3.61 15.64 -17.75
C LYS A 215 3.59 14.22 -17.19
N ASP A 216 4.68 13.49 -17.31
CA ASP A 216 4.78 12.13 -16.77
C ASP A 216 4.64 12.15 -15.24
N PHE A 217 3.65 11.41 -14.76
CA PHE A 217 3.29 11.37 -13.34
C PHE A 217 4.43 10.84 -12.46
N HIS A 218 5.15 9.80 -12.91
CA HIS A 218 6.18 9.16 -12.11
C HIS A 218 7.42 10.04 -11.99
N GLN A 219 7.84 10.66 -13.09
CA GLN A 219 8.95 11.61 -13.09
C GLN A 219 8.63 12.86 -12.26
N ARG A 220 7.44 13.43 -12.43
CA ARG A 220 7.00 14.59 -11.64
C ARG A 220 7.00 14.25 -10.15
N ARG A 221 6.43 13.11 -9.75
CA ARG A 221 6.39 12.66 -8.36
C ARG A 221 7.80 12.42 -7.79
N TYR A 222 8.73 11.89 -8.59
CA TYR A 222 10.13 11.75 -8.19
C TYR A 222 10.72 13.13 -7.83
N HIS A 223 10.61 14.13 -8.73
CA HIS A 223 11.14 15.47 -8.48
C HIS A 223 10.44 16.17 -7.31
N GLN A 224 9.14 15.99 -7.12
CA GLN A 224 8.41 16.51 -5.96
C GLN A 224 8.91 15.91 -4.64
N LYS A 225 9.15 14.60 -4.58
CA LYS A 225 9.73 13.94 -3.41
C LYS A 225 11.15 14.47 -3.13
N GLU A 226 11.99 14.56 -4.16
CA GLU A 226 13.35 15.05 -4.02
C GLU A 226 13.40 16.53 -3.57
N LEU A 227 12.46 17.36 -4.04
CA LEU A 227 12.29 18.73 -3.56
C LEU A 227 11.94 18.74 -2.08
N PHE A 228 10.93 17.95 -1.68
CA PHE A 228 10.49 17.84 -0.30
C PHE A 228 11.64 17.37 0.63
N TYR A 229 12.45 16.40 0.18
CA TYR A 229 13.58 15.90 0.96
C TYR A 229 14.69 16.90 1.20
N ARG A 230 14.74 18.02 0.45
CA ARG A 230 15.69 19.12 0.63
C ARG A 230 15.16 20.25 1.51
N LEU A 231 13.87 20.25 1.85
CA LEU A 231 13.29 21.29 2.69
C LEU A 231 13.83 21.21 4.13
N PRO A 232 14.09 22.34 4.79
CA PRO A 232 14.33 22.38 6.22
C PRO A 232 13.03 22.06 6.97
N PHE A 233 13.16 21.58 8.21
CA PHE A 233 12.01 21.32 9.08
C PHE A 233 10.92 20.44 8.45
N ARG A 234 11.31 19.46 7.65
CA ARG A 234 10.41 18.54 6.92
C ARG A 234 9.22 18.02 7.73
N PRO A 235 9.37 17.60 9.01
CA PRO A 235 8.23 17.16 9.82
C PRO A 235 7.16 18.22 10.00
N LEU A 236 7.57 19.48 10.26
CA LEU A 236 6.65 20.60 10.40
C LEU A 236 5.98 20.94 9.06
N VAL A 237 6.74 20.95 7.98
CA VAL A 237 6.21 21.17 6.62
C VAL A 237 5.18 20.10 6.28
N LYS A 238 5.46 18.83 6.62
CA LYS A 238 4.53 17.71 6.43
C LYS A 238 3.23 17.91 7.22
N PHE A 239 3.34 18.28 8.48
CA PHE A 239 2.17 18.58 9.32
C PHE A 239 1.32 19.71 8.73
N LEU A 240 1.92 20.85 8.43
CA LEU A 240 1.22 22.02 7.88
C LEU A 240 0.56 21.70 6.53
N PHE A 241 1.26 20.95 5.69
CA PHE A 241 0.70 20.52 4.41
C PHE A 241 -0.56 19.64 4.60
N LEU A 242 -0.49 18.64 5.48
CA LEU A 242 -1.62 17.73 5.70
C LEU A 242 -2.75 18.40 6.46
N TYR A 243 -2.45 19.14 7.52
CA TYR A 243 -3.46 19.70 8.41
C TYR A 243 -4.10 20.95 7.82
N VAL A 244 -3.29 21.86 7.24
CA VAL A 244 -3.76 23.14 6.68
C VAL A 244 -4.06 23.04 5.19
N ALA A 245 -3.04 22.77 4.35
CA ALA A 245 -3.20 22.82 2.90
C ALA A 245 -4.16 21.73 2.37
N LYS A 246 -4.13 20.52 2.95
CA LYS A 246 -5.07 19.43 2.66
C LYS A 246 -6.37 19.52 3.46
N ARG A 247 -6.55 20.57 4.27
CA ARG A 247 -7.74 20.79 5.10
C ARG A 247 -7.99 19.65 6.10
N GLY A 248 -6.92 19.01 6.61
CA GLY A 248 -7.02 17.94 7.60
C GLY A 248 -7.78 18.34 8.86
N PHE A 249 -7.82 19.65 9.20
CA PHE A 249 -8.59 20.21 10.30
C PHE A 249 -10.11 19.93 10.19
N LEU A 250 -10.64 19.75 8.97
CA LEU A 250 -12.03 19.35 8.75
C LEU A 250 -12.33 17.90 9.19
N GLY A 251 -11.30 17.07 9.34
CA GLY A 251 -11.39 15.72 9.88
C GLY A 251 -11.37 15.65 11.42
N GLY A 252 -11.44 16.79 12.10
CA GLY A 252 -11.47 16.89 13.57
C GLY A 252 -10.28 16.18 14.23
N ARG A 253 -10.54 15.43 15.30
CA ARG A 253 -9.52 14.71 16.06
C ARG A 253 -8.74 13.70 15.20
N ALA A 254 -9.44 12.96 14.33
CA ALA A 254 -8.80 11.98 13.45
C ALA A 254 -7.82 12.64 12.46
N GLY A 255 -8.24 13.75 11.83
CA GLY A 255 -7.41 14.52 10.91
C GLY A 255 -6.17 15.12 11.57
N PHE A 256 -6.32 15.72 12.77
CA PHE A 256 -5.18 16.23 13.53
C PHE A 256 -4.20 15.13 13.91
N THR A 257 -4.70 14.05 14.54
CA THR A 257 -3.86 12.96 15.01
C THR A 257 -3.12 12.29 13.86
N TYR A 258 -3.80 12.07 12.72
CA TYR A 258 -3.14 11.50 11.54
C TYR A 258 -2.06 12.42 10.98
N ALA A 259 -2.31 13.73 10.86
CA ALA A 259 -1.31 14.70 10.41
C ALA A 259 -0.07 14.72 11.32
N MET A 260 -0.28 14.63 12.65
CA MET A 260 0.80 14.52 13.63
C MET A 260 1.59 13.21 13.49
N LEU A 261 0.91 12.07 13.35
CA LEU A 261 1.57 10.77 13.13
C LEU A 261 2.44 10.78 11.86
N GLN A 262 1.96 11.38 10.78
CA GLN A 262 2.73 11.53 9.55
C GLN A 262 3.95 12.46 9.70
N ALA A 263 3.85 13.49 10.53
CA ALA A 263 4.97 14.35 10.86
C ALA A 263 6.02 13.62 11.72
N ILE A 264 5.59 12.80 12.69
CA ILE A 264 6.47 11.95 13.51
C ILE A 264 7.17 10.91 12.62
N TYR A 265 6.45 10.26 11.72
CA TYR A 265 7.02 9.34 10.75
C TYR A 265 8.08 10.02 9.87
N GLU A 266 7.81 11.24 9.39
CA GLU A 266 8.78 12.03 8.63
C GLU A 266 10.03 12.37 9.47
N TYR A 267 9.84 12.62 10.79
CA TYR A 267 10.96 12.85 11.69
C TYR A 267 11.84 11.61 11.87
N PHE A 268 11.23 10.41 11.94
CA PHE A 268 12.01 9.15 11.96
C PHE A 268 12.89 9.02 10.71
N ILE A 269 12.37 9.38 9.54
CA ILE A 269 13.15 9.37 8.28
C ILE A 269 14.31 10.34 8.38
N VAL A 270 14.09 11.58 8.87
CA VAL A 270 15.13 12.60 9.03
C VAL A 270 16.25 12.11 9.94
N LEU A 271 15.91 11.52 11.09
CA LEU A 271 16.91 11.00 12.04
C LEU A 271 17.74 9.89 11.41
N LYS A 272 17.09 8.92 10.74
CA LYS A 272 17.77 7.78 10.12
C LYS A 272 18.65 8.21 8.92
N VAL A 273 18.25 9.21 8.17
CA VAL A 273 19.14 9.79 7.13
C VAL A 273 20.39 10.36 7.76
N ARG A 274 20.28 11.14 8.86
CA ARG A 274 21.44 11.71 9.57
C ARG A 274 22.35 10.62 10.13
N GLU A 275 21.76 9.56 10.72
CA GLU A 275 22.51 8.42 11.22
C GLU A 275 23.34 7.74 10.12
N LEU A 276 22.72 7.47 8.96
CA LEU A 276 23.40 6.89 7.80
C LEU A 276 24.50 7.81 7.22
N GLU A 277 24.29 9.12 7.22
CA GLU A 277 25.27 10.10 6.77
C GLU A 277 26.48 10.16 7.73
N SER A 278 26.22 10.15 9.03
CA SER A 278 27.28 10.15 10.06
C SER A 278 28.11 8.86 10.04
N ALA A 279 27.47 7.71 9.84
CA ALA A 279 28.16 6.42 9.73
C ALA A 279 29.03 6.29 8.47
N ALA A 280 28.73 7.09 7.41
CA ALA A 280 29.50 7.11 6.17
C ALA A 280 30.70 8.06 6.22
N GLN A 281 30.83 8.93 7.24
CA GLN A 281 31.99 9.77 7.45
C GLN A 281 33.07 8.96 8.20
N PRO A 282 34.29 8.79 7.67
CA PRO A 282 35.36 8.14 8.42
C PRO A 282 35.60 8.97 9.69
N SER A 283 35.68 8.26 10.83
CA SER A 283 36.01 8.83 12.13
C SER A 283 37.35 9.55 12.05
N ILE A 284 37.31 10.87 11.88
CA ILE A 284 38.45 11.74 12.16
C ILE A 284 38.48 11.88 13.69
N VAL A 285 38.87 10.83 14.39
CA VAL A 285 39.15 10.92 15.84
C VAL A 285 40.38 10.09 16.14
N ALA A 286 41.33 10.82 16.67
CA ALA A 286 42.47 10.41 17.47
C ALA A 286 43.83 10.40 16.75
N SER A 287 44.39 11.58 16.61
CA SER A 287 45.80 11.82 16.96
C SER A 287 45.90 13.16 17.69
N LYS A 288 45.71 13.11 18.99
CA LYS A 288 46.30 14.11 19.89
C LYS A 288 46.72 13.36 21.15
#